data_9d1a75e8d0ec0f749ffe65bc9880b7fa
#
_entry.id   9d1a75e8d0ec0f749ffe65bc9880b7fa
#
_cell.length_a   1.000
_cell.length_b   1.000
_cell.length_c   1.000
_cell.angle_alpha   90.00
_cell.angle_beta   90.00
_cell.angle_gamma   90.00
#
_symmetry.space_group_name_H-M   'P 1'
#
loop_
_entity.id
_entity.type
_entity.pdbx_description
1 polymer ?
#
loop_
_entity_poly.entity_id
_entity_poly.type
_entity_poly.pdbx_seq_one_letter_code
_entity_poly.pdbx_strand_id
1 'polypeptide(L)'
;MTHTNLAKETLLQFMQAMYSWERKATRSLRNQADKEMLKDELAAIFDQFCRSKKTLREREVSLSVRFPFDYKLETHPIVDEEYDGNQTYLYIKENRSGLETLYRFRMVFQKGKGWIDKKEWLDDGKWINSSL
;
A
#
# COMPACT_ATOMS: atom_id res chain seq x y z
N MET A 1 -14.42 -13.00 -14.41
CA MET A 1 -13.29 -12.33 -13.73
C MET A 1 -13.00 -13.04 -12.42
N THR A 2 -11.76 -13.43 -12.20
CA THR A 2 -11.38 -14.12 -10.98
C THR A 2 -11.12 -13.12 -9.85
N HIS A 3 -11.24 -13.56 -8.59
CA HIS A 3 -10.90 -12.74 -7.42
C HIS A 3 -9.44 -12.28 -7.47
N THR A 4 -8.55 -13.11 -7.99
CA THR A 4 -7.13 -12.74 -8.12
C THR A 4 -6.92 -11.54 -9.02
N ASN A 5 -7.64 -11.48 -10.18
CA ASN A 5 -7.55 -10.34 -11.09
C ASN A 5 -8.09 -9.07 -10.44
N LEU A 6 -9.20 -9.17 -9.71
CA LEU A 6 -9.78 -8.04 -9.00
C LEU A 6 -8.84 -7.55 -7.87
N ALA A 7 -8.18 -8.47 -7.18
CA ALA A 7 -7.21 -8.12 -6.14
C ALA A 7 -6.03 -7.37 -6.73
N LYS A 8 -5.45 -7.84 -7.83
CA LYS A 8 -4.35 -7.18 -8.51
C LYS A 8 -4.74 -5.78 -8.97
N GLU A 9 -5.92 -5.64 -9.59
CA GLU A 9 -6.40 -4.35 -10.05
C GLU A 9 -6.56 -3.38 -8.89
N THR A 10 -7.16 -3.82 -7.80
CA THR A 10 -7.34 -3.01 -6.59
C THR A 10 -5.98 -2.54 -6.04
N LEU A 11 -5.02 -3.46 -5.92
CA LEU A 11 -3.70 -3.12 -5.40
C LEU A 11 -2.95 -2.16 -6.32
N LEU A 12 -3.02 -2.37 -7.63
CA LEU A 12 -2.37 -1.47 -8.59
C LEU A 12 -2.96 -0.06 -8.56
N GLN A 13 -4.29 0.05 -8.44
CA GLN A 13 -4.95 1.34 -8.30
C GLN A 13 -4.54 2.04 -7.00
N PHE A 14 -4.46 1.29 -5.91
CA PHE A 14 -3.98 1.83 -4.63
C PHE A 14 -2.54 2.33 -4.76
N MET A 15 -1.66 1.54 -5.37
CA MET A 15 -0.25 1.92 -5.53
C MET A 15 -0.09 3.17 -6.40
N GLN A 16 -0.90 3.32 -7.46
CA GLN A 16 -0.89 4.51 -8.29
C GLN A 16 -1.35 5.74 -7.48
N ALA A 17 -2.41 5.61 -6.70
CA ALA A 17 -2.91 6.69 -5.86
C ALA A 17 -1.87 7.10 -4.82
N MET A 18 -1.23 6.14 -4.18
CA MET A 18 -0.19 6.40 -3.18
C MET A 18 1.05 7.04 -3.81
N TYR A 19 1.46 6.58 -4.97
CA TYR A 19 2.61 7.17 -5.65
C TYR A 19 2.34 8.63 -6.01
N SER A 20 1.16 8.94 -6.54
CA SER A 20 0.76 10.31 -6.83
C SER A 20 0.75 11.17 -5.57
N TRP A 21 0.24 10.62 -4.47
CA TRP A 21 0.24 11.31 -3.18
C TRP A 21 1.66 11.57 -2.67
N GLU A 22 2.53 10.57 -2.76
CA GLU A 22 3.93 10.71 -2.32
C GLU A 22 4.66 11.80 -3.09
N ARG A 23 4.47 11.86 -4.41
CA ARG A 23 5.05 12.92 -5.24
C ARG A 23 4.55 14.30 -4.83
N LYS A 24 3.26 14.42 -4.58
CA LYS A 24 2.64 15.68 -4.16
C LYS A 24 3.14 16.09 -2.77
N ALA A 25 3.21 15.15 -1.84
CA ALA A 25 3.67 15.40 -0.48
C ALA A 25 5.11 15.92 -0.45
N THR A 26 5.98 15.36 -1.28
CA THR A 26 7.37 15.79 -1.39
C THR A 26 7.49 17.25 -1.79
N ARG A 27 6.55 17.76 -2.61
CA ARG A 27 6.59 19.13 -3.12
C ARG A 27 5.87 20.13 -2.22
N SER A 28 4.93 19.69 -1.39
CA SER A 28 3.93 20.56 -0.77
C SER A 28 3.96 20.59 0.75
N LEU A 29 4.86 19.89 1.42
CA LEU A 29 4.94 19.88 2.90
C LEU A 29 5.61 21.15 3.43
N ARG A 30 5.04 22.33 3.14
CA ARG A 30 5.65 23.62 3.51
C ARG A 30 4.92 24.36 4.61
N ASN A 31 3.60 24.19 4.73
CA ASN A 31 2.81 24.89 5.71
C ASN A 31 1.68 24.02 6.26
N GLN A 32 0.97 24.51 7.27
CA GLN A 32 -0.06 23.72 7.94
C GLN A 32 -1.25 23.41 7.04
N ALA A 33 -1.65 24.35 6.17
CA ALA A 33 -2.77 24.13 5.25
C ALA A 33 -2.45 23.00 4.25
N ASP A 34 -1.24 22.98 3.72
CA ASP A 34 -0.79 21.91 2.82
C ASP A 34 -0.77 20.55 3.54
N LYS A 35 -0.32 20.53 4.79
CA LYS A 35 -0.29 19.28 5.59
C LYS A 35 -1.70 18.74 5.83
N GLU A 36 -2.65 19.62 6.14
CA GLU A 36 -4.04 19.20 6.35
C GLU A 36 -4.68 18.67 5.07
N MET A 37 -4.43 19.33 3.94
CA MET A 37 -4.90 18.86 2.64
C MET A 37 -4.33 17.48 2.30
N LEU A 38 -3.03 17.28 2.50
CA LEU A 38 -2.37 16.00 2.24
C LEU A 38 -2.90 14.90 3.15
N LYS A 39 -3.17 15.23 4.41
CA LYS A 39 -3.74 14.30 5.36
C LYS A 39 -5.13 13.86 4.94
N ASP A 40 -5.97 14.80 4.51
CA ASP A 40 -7.32 14.50 4.03
C ASP A 40 -7.29 13.65 2.77
N GLU A 41 -6.40 13.94 1.83
CA GLU A 41 -6.23 13.14 0.62
C GLU A 41 -5.77 11.72 0.94
N LEU A 42 -4.85 11.57 1.88
CA LEU A 42 -4.35 10.25 2.30
C LEU A 42 -5.46 9.43 2.95
N ALA A 43 -6.25 10.07 3.82
CA ALA A 43 -7.41 9.43 4.45
C ALA A 43 -8.41 8.95 3.41
N ALA A 44 -8.67 9.75 2.37
CA ALA A 44 -9.57 9.36 1.28
C ALA A 44 -9.05 8.14 0.52
N ILE A 45 -7.74 8.07 0.25
CA ILE A 45 -7.13 6.91 -0.39
C ILE A 45 -7.32 5.66 0.47
N PHE A 46 -7.03 5.75 1.77
CA PHE A 46 -7.16 4.61 2.68
C PHE A 46 -8.63 4.18 2.81
N ASP A 47 -9.56 5.12 2.87
CA ASP A 47 -10.98 4.79 2.94
C ASP A 47 -11.48 4.08 1.67
N GLN A 48 -10.90 4.40 0.54
CA GLN A 48 -11.27 3.81 -0.75
C GLN A 48 -10.75 2.38 -0.91
N PHE A 49 -9.54 2.09 -0.42
CA PHE A 49 -8.84 0.84 -0.73
C PHE A 49 -8.60 -0.07 0.46
N CYS A 50 -8.59 0.45 1.68
CA CYS A 50 -8.13 -0.29 2.85
C CYS A 50 -9.24 -0.50 3.86
N ARG A 51 -9.22 -1.68 4.50
CA ARG A 51 -10.05 -1.88 5.68
C ARG A 51 -9.51 -1.02 6.82
N SER A 52 -10.41 -0.50 7.64
CA SER A 52 -10.04 0.40 8.73
C SER A 52 -9.32 -0.37 9.84
N LYS A 53 -7.97 -0.23 9.86
CA LYS A 53 -7.13 -0.76 10.94
C LYS A 53 -6.12 0.30 11.32
N LYS A 54 -6.04 0.58 12.62
CA LYS A 54 -5.17 1.65 13.13
C LYS A 54 -3.71 1.46 12.75
N THR A 55 -3.17 0.25 12.89
CA THR A 55 -1.78 -0.04 12.56
C THR A 55 -1.48 0.10 11.07
N LEU A 56 -2.45 -0.26 10.22
CA LEU A 56 -2.29 -0.15 8.78
C LEU A 56 -2.23 1.32 8.33
N ARG A 57 -2.90 2.20 9.06
CA ARG A 57 -3.08 3.60 8.71
C ARG A 57 -2.18 4.57 9.49
N GLU A 58 -1.09 4.10 10.05
CA GLU A 58 -0.16 4.95 10.82
C GLU A 58 0.36 6.14 10.02
N ARG A 59 0.49 5.99 8.70
CA ARG A 59 0.97 7.06 7.83
C ARG A 59 0.09 8.30 7.83
N GLU A 60 -1.20 8.17 8.13
CA GLU A 60 -2.10 9.32 8.28
C GLU A 60 -1.65 10.26 9.39
N VAL A 61 -0.97 9.74 10.40
CA VAL A 61 -0.50 10.51 11.54
C VAL A 61 0.83 11.19 11.25
N SER A 62 1.78 10.45 10.65
CA SER A 62 3.15 10.95 10.48
C SER A 62 3.39 11.67 9.16
N LEU A 63 2.61 11.41 8.12
CA LEU A 63 2.79 11.95 6.76
C LEU A 63 4.21 11.78 6.21
N SER A 64 4.94 10.79 6.69
CA SER A 64 6.33 10.63 6.27
C SER A 64 6.44 10.14 4.83
N VAL A 65 7.36 10.74 4.09
CA VAL A 65 7.68 10.37 2.71
C VAL A 65 9.18 10.22 2.61
N ARG A 66 9.61 9.12 2.05
CA ARG A 66 11.04 8.88 1.82
C ARG A 66 11.32 8.65 0.34
N PHE A 67 12.55 8.87 -0.06
CA PHE A 67 12.98 8.67 -1.43
C PHE A 67 14.00 7.53 -1.49
N PRO A 68 13.90 6.57 -2.44
CA PRO A 68 12.83 6.42 -3.45
C PRO A 68 11.45 6.18 -2.83
N PHE A 69 10.40 6.55 -3.57
CA PHE A 69 9.02 6.39 -3.09
C PHE A 69 8.66 4.94 -2.82
N ASP A 70 7.75 4.73 -1.84
CA ASP A 70 7.34 3.38 -1.43
C ASP A 70 6.43 2.68 -2.43
N TYR A 71 5.77 3.43 -3.33
CA TYR A 71 4.74 2.87 -4.22
C TYR A 71 5.02 3.07 -5.71
N LYS A 72 6.26 3.24 -6.09
CA LYS A 72 6.63 3.33 -7.49
C LYS A 72 6.56 1.94 -8.14
N LEU A 73 5.61 1.74 -9.05
CA LEU A 73 5.34 0.43 -9.66
C LEU A 73 6.56 -0.20 -10.34
N GLU A 74 7.42 0.60 -10.95
CA GLU A 74 8.61 0.12 -11.65
C GLU A 74 9.60 -0.58 -10.72
N THR A 75 9.66 -0.14 -9.47
CA THR A 75 10.59 -0.68 -8.47
C THR A 75 9.92 -1.60 -7.46
N HIS A 76 8.59 -1.76 -7.57
CA HIS A 76 7.78 -2.57 -6.67
C HIS A 76 6.84 -3.49 -7.47
N PRO A 77 7.37 -4.37 -8.33
CA PRO A 77 6.51 -5.24 -9.13
C PRO A 77 5.81 -6.30 -8.28
N ILE A 78 4.62 -6.69 -8.72
CA ILE A 78 3.94 -7.87 -8.16
C ILE A 78 4.64 -9.09 -8.74
N VAL A 79 5.29 -9.89 -7.89
CA VAL A 79 6.12 -11.01 -8.33
C VAL A 79 5.46 -12.36 -8.13
N ASP A 80 4.45 -12.46 -7.30
CA ASP A 80 3.76 -13.73 -7.05
C ASP A 80 2.38 -13.46 -6.46
N GLU A 81 1.53 -14.49 -6.49
CA GLU A 81 0.20 -14.46 -5.92
C GLU A 81 -0.13 -15.81 -5.28
N GLU A 82 -0.87 -15.78 -4.19
CA GLU A 82 -1.30 -16.98 -3.48
C GLU A 82 -2.76 -16.83 -3.09
N TYR A 83 -3.57 -17.81 -3.43
CA TYR A 83 -4.98 -17.81 -3.12
C TYR A 83 -5.26 -18.77 -1.96
N ASP A 84 -5.95 -18.28 -0.94
CA ASP A 84 -6.32 -19.06 0.24
C ASP A 84 -7.77 -18.73 0.66
N GLY A 85 -8.70 -19.53 0.17
CA GLY A 85 -10.14 -19.32 0.46
C GLY A 85 -10.64 -17.98 -0.07
N ASN A 86 -11.11 -17.12 0.83
CA ASN A 86 -11.61 -15.77 0.48
C ASN A 86 -10.52 -14.71 0.46
N GLN A 87 -9.28 -15.11 0.67
CA GLN A 87 -8.15 -14.19 0.76
C GLN A 87 -7.19 -14.42 -0.40
N THR A 88 -6.59 -13.34 -0.85
CA THR A 88 -5.52 -13.41 -1.85
C THR A 88 -4.31 -12.68 -1.29
N TYR A 89 -3.15 -13.31 -1.32
CA TYR A 89 -1.88 -12.66 -1.00
C TYR A 89 -1.21 -12.26 -2.29
N LEU A 90 -0.81 -11.01 -2.39
CA LEU A 90 -0.04 -10.48 -3.50
C LEU A 90 1.35 -10.11 -2.99
N TYR A 91 2.36 -10.67 -3.61
CA TYR A 91 3.76 -10.50 -3.19
C TYR A 91 4.43 -9.44 -4.03
N ILE A 92 5.06 -8.48 -3.37
CA ILE A 92 5.76 -7.38 -4.02
C ILE A 92 7.22 -7.40 -3.59
N LYS A 93 8.12 -7.34 -4.57
CA LYS A 93 9.55 -7.28 -4.32
C LYS A 93 10.03 -5.85 -4.50
N GLU A 94 10.52 -5.26 -3.42
CA GLU A 94 11.12 -3.93 -3.45
C GLU A 94 12.63 -4.05 -3.57
N ASN A 95 13.21 -3.34 -4.53
CA ASN A 95 14.65 -3.17 -4.62
C ASN A 95 14.99 -1.72 -4.33
N ARG A 96 15.65 -1.49 -3.19
CA ARG A 96 16.03 -0.15 -2.76
C ARG A 96 17.54 -0.13 -2.56
N SER A 97 18.25 0.51 -3.49
CA SER A 97 19.72 0.65 -3.45
C SER A 97 20.46 -0.70 -3.28
N GLY A 98 19.99 -1.74 -3.98
CA GLY A 98 20.56 -3.07 -3.91
C GLY A 98 20.02 -3.95 -2.80
N LEU A 99 19.24 -3.40 -1.88
CA LEU A 99 18.56 -4.19 -0.85
C LEU A 99 17.19 -4.62 -1.35
N GLU A 100 16.96 -5.92 -1.34
CA GLU A 100 15.67 -6.48 -1.72
C GLU A 100 14.84 -6.76 -0.46
N THR A 101 13.58 -6.31 -0.48
CA THR A 101 12.62 -6.60 0.57
C THR A 101 11.39 -7.23 -0.08
N LEU A 102 10.91 -8.32 0.50
CA LEU A 102 9.69 -8.95 0.04
C LEU A 102 8.54 -8.51 0.95
N TYR A 103 7.52 -7.93 0.33
CA TYR A 103 6.27 -7.57 0.98
C TYR A 103 5.16 -8.45 0.47
N ARG A 104 4.12 -8.61 1.27
CA ARG A 104 2.86 -9.19 0.79
C ARG A 104 1.68 -8.38 1.32
N PHE A 105 0.67 -8.29 0.47
CA PHE A 105 -0.60 -7.64 0.81
C PHE A 105 -1.67 -8.71 0.90
N ARG A 106 -2.38 -8.76 2.01
CA ARG A 106 -3.56 -9.61 2.12
C ARG A 106 -4.75 -8.83 1.60
N MET A 107 -5.37 -9.37 0.55
CA MET A 107 -6.55 -8.79 -0.08
C MET A 107 -7.77 -9.60 0.33
N VAL A 108 -8.85 -8.92 0.68
CA VAL A 108 -10.12 -9.56 1.03
C VAL A 108 -11.23 -8.98 0.16
N PHE A 109 -12.32 -9.71 0.04
CA PHE A 109 -13.46 -9.29 -0.77
C PHE A 109 -14.69 -9.14 0.11
N GLN A 110 -15.36 -7.99 0.00
CA GLN A 110 -16.60 -7.72 0.70
C GLN A 110 -17.53 -6.98 -0.26
N LYS A 111 -18.75 -7.47 -0.41
CA LYS A 111 -19.79 -6.86 -1.26
C LYS A 111 -19.29 -6.62 -2.69
N GLY A 112 -18.55 -7.59 -3.25
CA GLY A 112 -18.06 -7.53 -4.61
C GLY A 112 -16.88 -6.60 -4.84
N LYS A 113 -16.29 -6.06 -3.79
CA LYS A 113 -15.16 -5.15 -3.85
C LYS A 113 -13.94 -5.74 -3.15
N GLY A 114 -12.75 -5.54 -3.76
CA GLY A 114 -11.49 -5.90 -3.14
C GLY A 114 -11.01 -4.82 -2.17
N TRP A 115 -10.46 -5.26 -1.04
CA TRP A 115 -9.93 -4.38 -0.01
C TRP A 115 -8.55 -4.85 0.43
N ILE A 116 -7.67 -3.91 0.72
CA ILE A 116 -6.39 -4.20 1.38
C ILE A 116 -6.67 -4.39 2.85
N ASP A 117 -6.41 -5.60 3.35
CA ASP A 117 -6.63 -5.94 4.75
C ASP A 117 -5.38 -5.82 5.59
N LYS A 118 -4.21 -6.09 4.99
CA LYS A 118 -2.97 -6.20 5.74
C LYS A 118 -1.78 -6.07 4.80
N LYS A 119 -0.72 -5.43 5.28
CA LYS A 119 0.59 -5.39 4.61
C LYS A 119 1.62 -5.99 5.57
N GLU A 120 2.46 -6.88 5.05
CA GLU A 120 3.51 -7.52 5.82
C GLU A 120 4.82 -7.50 5.05
N TRP A 121 5.94 -7.57 5.75
CA TRP A 121 7.24 -7.76 5.13
C TRP A 121 7.94 -8.96 5.74
N LEU A 122 8.81 -9.59 4.96
CA LEU A 122 9.52 -10.79 5.38
C LEU A 122 10.84 -10.40 6.04
N ASP A 123 11.01 -10.79 7.32
CA ASP A 123 12.22 -10.56 8.07
C ASP A 123 12.67 -11.85 8.74
N ASP A 124 13.82 -12.35 8.33
CA ASP A 124 14.44 -13.56 8.88
C ASP A 124 13.46 -14.74 8.96
N GLY A 125 12.76 -14.98 7.85
CA GLY A 125 11.80 -16.08 7.74
C GLY A 125 10.47 -15.85 8.41
N LYS A 126 10.22 -14.64 8.95
CA LYS A 126 8.96 -14.30 9.62
C LYS A 126 8.28 -13.12 8.92
N TRP A 127 6.96 -13.20 8.83
CA TRP A 127 6.15 -12.10 8.31
C TRP A 127 5.80 -11.13 9.44
N ILE A 128 6.14 -9.87 9.23
CA ILE A 128 5.95 -8.80 10.23
C ILE A 128 4.98 -7.77 9.66
N ASN A 129 4.01 -7.35 10.47
CA ASN A 129 3.05 -6.32 10.08
C ASN A 129 3.74 -5.01 9.73
N SER A 130 3.26 -4.37 8.66
CA SER A 130 3.77 -3.10 8.18
C SER A 130 2.61 -2.11 7.99
N SER A 131 2.90 -0.83 8.16
CA SER A 131 1.96 0.23 7.78
C SER A 131 2.06 0.52 6.29
N LEU A 132 1.04 1.18 5.75
CA LEU A 132 0.98 1.56 4.35
C LEU A 132 1.72 2.85 4.02
#